data_3ebdeab3065a0c57ca15b8b8fe3aa61f
#
_entry.id   3ebdeab3065a0c57ca15b8b8fe3aa61f
#
_cell.length_a   1.000
_cell.length_b   1.000
_cell.length_c   1.000
_cell.angle_alpha   90.00
_cell.angle_beta   90.00
_cell.angle_gamma   90.00
#
_symmetry.space_group_name_H-M   'P 1'
#
loop_
_entity.id
_entity.type
_entity.pdbx_description
1 polymer ?
#
loop_
_entity_poly.entity_id
_entity_poly.type
_entity_poly.pdbx_seq_one_letter_code
_entity_poly.pdbx_strand_id
1 'polypeptide(L)'
;MSHSLHHTDAADTAKLLQELDRDSKSRSLTGGYKTAMTVLFVLYSLTMIVMALVVSGATQYTRLPVFVGMTLFVGYLKYPASKRDALRDNFFPWYDIVLAFASLGVFFYYAIEQKRIIQMANRIGTTQIVLGIIGILLLVELCRRSTGIPLIVVVGLFTVYGAWWLTNNNPKTALRNLIYNLFYNLNCGIFSSPITVCASFIVLFIILGSFLEKTGIGTFFVDLANSIAGASVGGPAKVAVISSALEGMYSGSSVANTVGSGSITIPTMKKVGYKPEFAAAVEAACLLYTSDA
;
A
#
# COMPACT_ATOMS: atom_id res chain seq x y z
N MET A 1 19.53 2.89 40.88
CA MET A 1 19.73 1.72 39.97
C MET A 1 18.48 1.39 39.11
N SER A 2 17.47 2.27 39.04
CA SER A 2 16.20 2.02 38.27
C SER A 2 16.03 2.88 37.01
N HIS A 3 16.96 3.76 36.69
CA HIS A 3 16.85 4.68 35.54
C HIS A 3 17.46 4.16 34.22
N SER A 4 18.28 3.11 34.28
CA SER A 4 18.97 2.55 33.11
C SER A 4 18.18 1.44 32.39
N LEU A 5 17.20 0.82 33.05
CA LEU A 5 16.40 -0.27 32.50
C LEU A 5 15.29 0.22 31.53
N HIS A 6 14.84 1.46 31.67
CA HIS A 6 13.77 2.00 30.82
C HIS A 6 14.23 2.44 29.42
N HIS A 7 15.52 2.74 29.21
CA HIS A 7 16.02 3.18 27.90
C HIS A 7 16.44 2.02 26.99
N THR A 8 16.91 0.90 27.57
CA THR A 8 17.25 -0.30 26.80
C THR A 8 16.01 -1.02 26.27
N ASP A 9 14.94 -1.09 27.04
CA ASP A 9 13.67 -1.71 26.61
C ASP A 9 12.99 -0.96 25.46
N ALA A 10 13.06 0.37 25.44
CA ALA A 10 12.45 1.17 24.37
C ALA A 10 13.20 1.03 23.03
N ALA A 11 14.53 0.97 23.06
CA ALA A 11 15.35 0.78 21.86
C ALA A 11 15.24 -0.64 21.30
N ASP A 12 15.18 -1.65 22.18
CA ASP A 12 15.01 -3.04 21.79
C ASP A 12 13.57 -3.31 21.31
N THR A 13 12.57 -2.68 21.92
CA THR A 13 11.18 -2.72 21.46
C THR A 13 11.03 -2.05 20.08
N ALA A 14 11.70 -0.93 19.85
CA ALA A 14 11.71 -0.27 18.55
C ALA A 14 12.38 -1.13 17.46
N LYS A 15 13.46 -1.85 17.79
CA LYS A 15 14.11 -2.80 16.88
C LYS A 15 13.23 -4.01 16.59
N LEU A 16 12.57 -4.57 17.61
CA LEU A 16 11.62 -5.67 17.44
C LEU A 16 10.41 -5.27 16.61
N LEU A 17 9.89 -4.05 16.80
CA LEU A 17 8.83 -3.49 15.95
C LEU A 17 9.31 -3.35 14.51
N GLN A 18 10.53 -2.87 14.27
CA GLN A 18 11.12 -2.80 12.94
C GLN A 18 11.34 -4.18 12.28
N GLU A 19 11.59 -5.22 13.06
CA GLU A 19 11.74 -6.58 12.52
C GLU A 19 10.39 -7.27 12.22
N LEU A 20 9.37 -6.98 13.01
CA LEU A 20 8.04 -7.62 12.91
C LEU A 20 7.09 -6.88 11.98
N ASP A 21 7.24 -5.58 11.83
CA ASP A 21 6.33 -4.76 11.03
C ASP A 21 6.66 -4.85 9.53
N ARG A 22 5.64 -5.16 8.73
CA ARG A 22 5.76 -5.16 7.26
C ARG A 22 6.08 -3.78 6.68
N ASP A 23 5.60 -2.73 7.34
CA ASP A 23 5.85 -1.33 6.93
C ASP A 23 7.31 -0.90 7.20
N SER A 24 8.02 -1.58 8.09
CA SER A 24 9.44 -1.34 8.38
C SER A 24 10.39 -1.78 7.27
N LYS A 25 9.90 -2.46 6.23
CA LYS A 25 10.70 -2.80 5.03
C LYS A 25 10.96 -1.61 4.12
N SER A 26 10.46 -0.42 4.46
CA SER A 26 10.74 0.80 3.70
C SER A 26 12.16 1.28 3.96
N ARG A 27 12.77 1.94 2.95
CA ARG A 27 14.10 2.55 3.07
C ARG A 27 14.14 3.62 4.15
N SER A 28 15.19 3.60 4.99
CA SER A 28 15.53 4.71 5.85
C SER A 28 16.25 5.80 5.05
N LEU A 29 15.63 6.97 4.92
CA LEU A 29 16.17 8.11 4.20
C LEU A 29 16.45 9.26 5.16
N THR A 30 17.65 9.84 5.07
CA THR A 30 18.10 10.97 5.90
C THR A 30 18.52 12.15 5.03
N GLY A 31 18.39 13.37 5.56
CA GLY A 31 18.85 14.59 4.89
C GLY A 31 18.11 14.93 3.59
N GLY A 32 18.84 15.36 2.56
CA GLY A 32 18.29 15.82 1.28
C GLY A 32 17.52 14.74 0.49
N TYR A 33 17.89 13.46 0.62
CA TYR A 33 17.17 12.36 -0.01
C TYR A 33 15.75 12.17 0.55
N LYS A 34 15.57 12.41 1.86
CA LYS A 34 14.24 12.41 2.47
C LYS A 34 13.36 13.51 1.89
N THR A 35 13.92 14.72 1.72
CA THR A 35 13.19 15.85 1.13
C THR A 35 12.82 15.57 -0.33
N ALA A 36 13.74 15.03 -1.13
CA ALA A 36 13.47 14.67 -2.53
C ALA A 36 12.36 13.61 -2.63
N MET A 37 12.39 12.60 -1.77
CA MET A 37 11.35 11.57 -1.73
C MET A 37 10.00 12.12 -1.28
N THR A 38 9.99 13.04 -0.31
CA THR A 38 8.75 13.73 0.12
C THR A 38 8.15 14.55 -1.03
N VAL A 39 8.96 15.30 -1.77
CA VAL A 39 8.50 16.03 -2.96
C VAL A 39 7.93 15.09 -4.01
N LEU A 40 8.58 13.94 -4.24
CA LEU A 40 8.08 12.94 -5.16
C LEU A 40 6.70 12.39 -4.74
N PHE A 41 6.51 12.09 -3.44
CA PHE A 41 5.22 11.64 -2.91
C PHE A 41 4.14 12.72 -3.04
N VAL A 42 4.48 13.99 -2.80
CA VAL A 42 3.54 15.11 -2.98
C VAL A 42 3.13 15.23 -4.44
N LEU A 43 4.08 15.17 -5.38
CA LEU A 43 3.80 15.19 -6.81
C LEU A 43 2.94 13.99 -7.23
N TYR A 44 3.25 12.80 -6.73
CA TYR A 44 2.45 11.60 -6.96
C TYR A 44 1.01 11.80 -6.47
N SER A 45 0.80 12.24 -5.22
CA SER A 45 -0.52 12.47 -4.64
C SER A 45 -1.30 13.53 -5.43
N LEU A 46 -0.64 14.63 -5.81
CA LEU A 46 -1.26 15.69 -6.62
C LEU A 46 -1.69 15.17 -7.99
N THR A 47 -0.83 14.39 -8.65
CA THR A 47 -1.17 13.77 -9.94
C THR A 47 -2.37 12.83 -9.80
N MET A 48 -2.47 12.05 -8.71
CA MET A 48 -3.61 11.16 -8.47
C MET A 48 -4.90 11.93 -8.25
N ILE A 49 -4.87 13.03 -7.49
CA ILE A 49 -6.03 13.91 -7.29
C ILE A 49 -6.49 14.52 -8.63
N VAL A 50 -5.57 15.08 -9.39
CA VAL A 50 -5.87 15.68 -10.71
C VAL A 50 -6.46 14.63 -11.65
N MET A 51 -5.86 13.43 -11.70
CA MET A 51 -6.37 12.33 -12.52
C MET A 51 -7.76 11.85 -12.09
N ALA A 52 -8.06 11.86 -10.80
CA ALA A 52 -9.37 11.47 -10.30
C ALA A 52 -10.45 12.51 -10.60
N LEU A 53 -10.12 13.82 -10.54
CA LEU A 53 -11.07 14.91 -10.72
C LEU A 53 -11.28 15.30 -12.19
N VAL A 54 -10.21 15.34 -12.99
CA VAL A 54 -10.25 15.89 -14.35
C VAL A 54 -10.59 14.84 -15.39
N VAL A 55 -10.21 13.59 -15.13
CA VAL A 55 -10.30 12.50 -16.12
C VAL A 55 -11.61 11.73 -15.96
N SER A 56 -12.66 12.16 -16.65
CA SER A 56 -13.95 11.44 -16.70
C SER A 56 -14.18 10.80 -18.07
N GLY A 57 -14.82 9.64 -18.09
CA GLY A 57 -15.34 9.01 -19.31
C GLY A 57 -14.27 8.39 -20.23
N ALA A 58 -14.14 8.90 -21.44
CA ALA A 58 -13.29 8.31 -22.50
C ALA A 58 -11.79 8.22 -22.15
N THR A 59 -11.32 8.98 -21.16
CA THR A 59 -9.93 9.01 -20.69
C THR A 59 -9.70 8.01 -19.53
N GLN A 60 -10.74 7.32 -19.05
CA GLN A 60 -10.62 6.31 -17.99
C GLN A 60 -9.59 5.22 -18.35
N TYR A 61 -9.54 4.86 -19.61
CA TYR A 61 -8.60 3.84 -20.11
C TYR A 61 -7.13 4.26 -19.97
N THR A 62 -6.79 5.49 -20.22
CA THR A 62 -5.41 6.01 -20.07
C THR A 62 -5.01 6.18 -18.60
N ARG A 63 -5.99 6.46 -17.73
CA ARG A 63 -5.76 6.69 -16.30
C ARG A 63 -5.17 5.48 -15.60
N LEU A 64 -5.70 4.27 -15.86
CA LEU A 64 -5.27 3.06 -15.15
C LEU A 64 -3.81 2.68 -15.39
N PRO A 65 -3.29 2.65 -16.64
CA PRO A 65 -1.86 2.40 -16.86
C PRO A 65 -0.96 3.46 -16.24
N VAL A 66 -1.32 4.74 -16.34
CA VAL A 66 -0.55 5.82 -15.71
C VAL A 66 -0.52 5.66 -14.19
N PHE A 67 -1.67 5.36 -13.57
CA PHE A 67 -1.76 5.08 -12.14
C PHE A 67 -0.82 3.95 -11.73
N VAL A 68 -0.87 2.81 -12.41
CA VAL A 68 -0.02 1.65 -12.09
C VAL A 68 1.45 1.96 -12.34
N GLY A 69 1.79 2.60 -13.46
CA GLY A 69 3.18 2.98 -13.79
C GLY A 69 3.80 3.91 -12.75
N MET A 70 3.08 4.93 -12.30
CA MET A 70 3.54 5.84 -11.26
C MET A 70 3.62 5.17 -9.88
N THR A 71 2.67 4.30 -9.56
CA THR A 71 2.69 3.53 -8.31
C THR A 71 3.89 2.58 -8.27
N LEU A 72 4.20 1.89 -9.38
CA LEU A 72 5.38 1.05 -9.49
C LEU A 72 6.67 1.85 -9.36
N PHE A 73 6.75 3.01 -10.02
CA PHE A 73 7.91 3.89 -9.94
C PHE A 73 8.21 4.30 -8.49
N VAL A 74 7.21 4.81 -7.79
CA VAL A 74 7.32 5.21 -6.38
C VAL A 74 7.59 3.99 -5.50
N GLY A 75 6.95 2.86 -5.78
CA GLY A 75 7.15 1.60 -5.06
C GLY A 75 8.58 1.08 -5.13
N TYR A 76 9.21 1.09 -6.30
CA TYR A 76 10.61 0.68 -6.44
C TYR A 76 11.59 1.60 -5.71
N LEU A 77 11.30 2.87 -5.62
CA LEU A 77 12.11 3.82 -4.85
C LEU A 77 11.93 3.63 -3.34
N LYS A 78 10.73 3.26 -2.88
CA LYS A 78 10.43 3.06 -1.46
C LYS A 78 10.86 1.68 -0.94
N TYR A 79 10.59 0.60 -1.71
CA TYR A 79 10.83 -0.78 -1.27
C TYR A 79 12.11 -1.35 -1.89
N PRO A 80 13.17 -1.57 -1.10
CA PRO A 80 14.42 -2.17 -1.57
C PRO A 80 14.25 -3.66 -1.89
N ALA A 81 15.10 -4.19 -2.76
CA ALA A 81 15.06 -5.59 -3.15
C ALA A 81 15.48 -6.54 -2.01
N SER A 82 16.38 -6.10 -1.13
CA SER A 82 16.96 -6.91 -0.04
C SER A 82 16.77 -6.24 1.32
N LYS A 83 16.57 -7.05 2.35
CA LYS A 83 16.57 -6.57 3.75
C LYS A 83 17.87 -5.87 4.14
N ARG A 84 19.01 -6.27 3.55
CA ARG A 84 20.31 -5.63 3.79
C ARG A 84 20.37 -4.20 3.26
N ASP A 85 19.69 -3.94 2.13
CA ASP A 85 19.64 -2.61 1.50
C ASP A 85 18.65 -1.69 2.23
N ALA A 86 17.67 -2.25 2.94
CA ALA A 86 16.75 -1.50 3.80
C ALA A 86 17.45 -0.89 5.03
N LEU A 87 18.48 -1.57 5.56
CA LEU A 87 19.26 -1.15 6.73
C LEU A 87 20.37 -0.14 6.39
N ARG A 88 20.65 0.09 5.11
CA ARG A 88 21.65 1.08 4.69
C ARG A 88 20.99 2.42 4.41
N ASP A 89 21.41 3.43 5.14
CA ASP A 89 20.92 4.80 4.95
C ASP A 89 21.34 5.35 3.58
N ASN A 90 20.37 5.94 2.85
CA ASN A 90 20.58 6.63 1.59
C ASN A 90 21.17 5.78 0.43
N PHE A 91 21.06 4.46 0.50
CA PHE A 91 21.59 3.58 -0.54
C PHE A 91 20.54 3.28 -1.60
N PHE A 92 20.77 3.72 -2.84
CA PHE A 92 19.95 3.42 -4.01
C PHE A 92 20.75 2.55 -4.98
N PRO A 93 20.49 1.22 -5.03
CA PRO A 93 21.13 0.38 -6.04
C PRO A 93 20.66 0.81 -7.46
N TRP A 94 21.58 0.81 -8.38
CA TRP A 94 21.32 1.24 -9.75
C TRP A 94 20.19 0.44 -10.44
N TYR A 95 20.04 -0.83 -10.10
CA TYR A 95 18.99 -1.68 -10.67
C TYR A 95 17.57 -1.24 -10.22
N ASP A 96 17.41 -0.68 -9.03
CA ASP A 96 16.10 -0.16 -8.59
C ASP A 96 15.69 1.07 -9.40
N ILE A 97 16.67 1.91 -9.75
CA ILE A 97 16.44 3.07 -10.61
C ILE A 97 16.06 2.61 -12.02
N VAL A 98 16.77 1.62 -12.57
CA VAL A 98 16.44 1.06 -13.89
C VAL A 98 15.04 0.44 -13.89
N LEU A 99 14.66 -0.35 -12.87
CA LEU A 99 13.32 -0.93 -12.76
C LEU A 99 12.23 0.13 -12.61
N ALA A 100 12.50 1.20 -11.84
CA ALA A 100 11.58 2.32 -11.71
C ALA A 100 11.33 3.02 -13.05
N PHE A 101 12.36 3.37 -13.82
CA PHE A 101 12.20 3.98 -15.13
C PHE A 101 11.63 3.02 -16.17
N ALA A 102 11.97 1.74 -16.12
CA ALA A 102 11.38 0.73 -16.98
C ALA A 102 9.87 0.60 -16.74
N SER A 103 9.41 0.68 -15.48
CA SER A 103 7.98 0.66 -15.18
C SER A 103 7.27 1.87 -15.77
N LEU A 104 7.80 3.08 -15.63
CA LEU A 104 7.24 4.24 -16.31
C LEU A 104 7.17 4.05 -17.82
N GLY A 105 8.28 3.62 -18.45
CA GLY A 105 8.34 3.44 -19.91
C GLY A 105 7.29 2.47 -20.44
N VAL A 106 7.17 1.28 -19.84
CA VAL A 106 6.21 0.25 -20.26
C VAL A 106 4.77 0.72 -20.10
N PHE A 107 4.43 1.28 -18.94
CA PHE A 107 3.05 1.68 -18.66
C PHE A 107 2.64 2.97 -19.38
N PHE A 108 3.55 3.92 -19.59
CA PHE A 108 3.29 5.09 -20.43
C PHE A 108 3.14 4.71 -21.90
N TYR A 109 3.97 3.79 -22.42
CA TYR A 109 3.78 3.24 -23.76
C TYR A 109 2.37 2.65 -23.89
N TYR A 110 1.94 1.84 -22.91
CA TYR A 110 0.60 1.28 -22.91
C TYR A 110 -0.48 2.37 -22.84
N ALA A 111 -0.31 3.40 -22.04
CA ALA A 111 -1.26 4.52 -21.94
C ALA A 111 -1.45 5.27 -23.28
N ILE A 112 -0.37 5.45 -24.05
CA ILE A 112 -0.40 6.15 -25.35
C ILE A 112 -1.05 5.25 -26.43
N GLU A 113 -0.60 4.01 -26.53
CA GLU A 113 -1.03 3.06 -27.59
C GLU A 113 -2.32 2.31 -27.25
N GLN A 114 -2.97 2.61 -26.13
CA GLN A 114 -4.07 1.84 -25.60
C GLN A 114 -5.24 1.70 -26.59
N LYS A 115 -5.65 2.79 -27.25
CA LYS A 115 -6.75 2.75 -28.23
C LYS A 115 -6.45 1.75 -29.35
N ARG A 116 -5.20 1.74 -29.85
CA ARG A 116 -4.74 0.82 -30.88
C ARG A 116 -4.71 -0.63 -30.40
N ILE A 117 -4.22 -0.85 -29.16
CA ILE A 117 -4.12 -2.19 -28.57
C ILE A 117 -5.51 -2.80 -28.34
N ILE A 118 -6.49 -2.00 -27.88
CA ILE A 118 -7.86 -2.44 -27.70
C ILE A 118 -8.50 -2.83 -29.06
N GLN A 119 -8.25 -2.05 -30.11
CA GLN A 119 -8.77 -2.34 -31.46
C GLN A 119 -8.14 -3.61 -32.05
N MET A 120 -6.87 -3.90 -31.72
CA MET A 120 -6.22 -5.14 -32.16
C MET A 120 -6.77 -6.39 -31.46
N ALA A 121 -7.43 -6.24 -30.31
CA ALA A 121 -7.92 -7.34 -29.46
C ALA A 121 -6.87 -8.44 -29.30
N ASN A 122 -7.21 -9.71 -29.53
CA ASN A 122 -6.31 -10.84 -29.42
C ASN A 122 -5.20 -10.92 -30.53
N ARG A 123 -5.13 -9.95 -31.45
CA ARG A 123 -4.13 -9.90 -32.52
C ARG A 123 -2.94 -8.98 -32.20
N ILE A 124 -2.52 -8.92 -30.93
CA ILE A 124 -1.37 -8.14 -30.49
C ILE A 124 -0.09 -8.60 -31.20
N GLY A 125 0.79 -7.65 -31.55
CA GLY A 125 2.08 -7.91 -32.17
C GLY A 125 3.12 -8.40 -31.18
N THR A 126 4.30 -8.80 -31.72
CA THR A 126 5.43 -9.30 -30.90
C THR A 126 5.92 -8.25 -29.91
N THR A 127 5.95 -6.97 -30.30
CA THR A 127 6.38 -5.87 -29.41
C THR A 127 5.48 -5.76 -28.19
N GLN A 128 4.15 -5.84 -28.37
CA GLN A 128 3.19 -5.79 -27.27
C GLN A 128 3.32 -7.01 -26.36
N ILE A 129 3.62 -8.19 -26.93
CA ILE A 129 3.86 -9.41 -26.13
C ILE A 129 5.07 -9.23 -25.22
N VAL A 130 6.20 -8.73 -25.76
CA VAL A 130 7.42 -8.51 -24.98
C VAL A 130 7.21 -7.47 -23.88
N LEU A 131 6.56 -6.32 -24.20
CA LEU A 131 6.27 -5.28 -23.23
C LEU A 131 5.28 -5.75 -22.17
N GLY A 132 4.29 -6.57 -22.54
CA GLY A 132 3.35 -7.17 -21.59
C GLY A 132 4.05 -8.11 -20.60
N ILE A 133 4.97 -8.94 -21.06
CA ILE A 133 5.79 -9.82 -20.21
C ILE A 133 6.63 -8.98 -19.25
N ILE A 134 7.31 -7.94 -19.74
CA ILE A 134 8.12 -7.04 -18.89
C ILE A 134 7.23 -6.37 -17.85
N GLY A 135 6.06 -5.88 -18.24
CA GLY A 135 5.11 -5.25 -17.32
C GLY A 135 4.63 -6.20 -16.20
N ILE A 136 4.31 -7.45 -16.54
CA ILE A 136 3.93 -8.48 -15.57
C ILE A 136 5.08 -8.79 -14.62
N LEU A 137 6.31 -8.95 -15.13
CA LEU A 137 7.49 -9.20 -14.30
C LEU A 137 7.77 -8.05 -13.34
N LEU A 138 7.62 -6.80 -13.78
CA LEU A 138 7.74 -5.62 -12.93
C LEU A 138 6.71 -5.64 -11.80
N LEU A 139 5.45 -5.95 -12.08
CA LEU A 139 4.41 -6.07 -11.06
C LEU A 139 4.72 -7.18 -10.05
N VAL A 140 5.10 -8.35 -10.53
CA VAL A 140 5.47 -9.50 -9.67
C VAL A 140 6.66 -9.17 -8.78
N GLU A 141 7.69 -8.51 -9.33
CA GLU A 141 8.87 -8.12 -8.55
C GLU A 141 8.52 -7.10 -7.47
N LEU A 142 7.69 -6.08 -7.74
CA LEU A 142 7.25 -5.16 -6.70
C LEU A 142 6.37 -5.86 -5.66
N CYS A 143 5.48 -6.75 -6.08
CA CYS A 143 4.65 -7.56 -5.17
C CYS A 143 5.53 -8.42 -4.25
N ARG A 144 6.61 -9.01 -4.76
CA ARG A 144 7.61 -9.76 -3.97
C ARG A 144 8.22 -8.89 -2.87
N ARG A 145 8.54 -7.64 -3.21
CA ARG A 145 9.19 -6.70 -2.28
C ARG A 145 8.24 -6.20 -1.20
N SER A 146 7.00 -5.89 -1.56
CA SER A 146 6.01 -5.31 -0.63
C SER A 146 5.29 -6.37 0.20
N THR A 147 4.70 -7.38 -0.44
CA THR A 147 3.81 -8.35 0.21
C THR A 147 4.52 -9.65 0.58
N GLY A 148 5.54 -10.03 -0.20
CA GLY A 148 6.31 -11.25 -0.01
C GLY A 148 5.91 -12.39 -0.95
N ILE A 149 6.51 -13.56 -0.72
CA ILE A 149 6.42 -14.73 -1.61
C ILE A 149 5.05 -15.44 -1.59
N PRO A 150 4.31 -15.56 -0.47
CA PRO A 150 3.09 -16.36 -0.42
C PRO A 150 2.03 -15.96 -1.45
N LEU A 151 1.81 -14.66 -1.62
CA LEU A 151 0.85 -14.14 -2.60
C LEU A 151 1.26 -14.47 -4.04
N ILE A 152 2.55 -14.39 -4.34
CA ILE A 152 3.08 -14.70 -5.68
C ILE A 152 2.88 -16.17 -6.02
N VAL A 153 3.06 -17.07 -5.05
CA VAL A 153 2.83 -18.51 -5.25
C VAL A 153 1.37 -18.78 -5.61
N VAL A 154 0.43 -18.17 -4.89
CA VAL A 154 -1.00 -18.33 -5.17
C VAL A 154 -1.34 -17.78 -6.57
N VAL A 155 -0.94 -16.55 -6.89
CA VAL A 155 -1.18 -15.94 -8.21
C VAL A 155 -0.49 -16.74 -9.31
N GLY A 156 0.73 -17.23 -9.08
CA GLY A 156 1.48 -18.06 -10.01
C GLY A 156 0.76 -19.37 -10.34
N LEU A 157 0.22 -20.07 -9.33
CA LEU A 157 -0.56 -21.29 -9.53
C LEU A 157 -1.79 -21.07 -10.42
N PHE A 158 -2.55 -20.01 -10.15
CA PHE A 158 -3.72 -19.67 -10.99
C PHE A 158 -3.32 -19.25 -12.40
N THR A 159 -2.21 -18.55 -12.56
CA THR A 159 -1.70 -18.14 -13.88
C THR A 159 -1.24 -19.37 -14.69
N VAL A 160 -0.54 -20.31 -14.06
CA VAL A 160 -0.13 -21.58 -14.70
C VAL A 160 -1.36 -22.41 -15.08
N TYR A 161 -2.34 -22.51 -14.21
CA TYR A 161 -3.60 -23.21 -14.51
C TYR A 161 -4.31 -22.59 -15.71
N GLY A 162 -4.44 -21.26 -15.74
CA GLY A 162 -5.02 -20.54 -16.88
C GLY A 162 -4.22 -20.71 -18.16
N ALA A 163 -2.91 -20.71 -18.10
CA ALA A 163 -2.03 -20.98 -19.24
C ALA A 163 -2.23 -22.39 -19.78
N TRP A 164 -2.30 -23.39 -18.90
CA TRP A 164 -2.54 -24.78 -19.29
C TRP A 164 -3.89 -24.95 -19.98
N TRP A 165 -4.96 -24.35 -19.45
CA TRP A 165 -6.29 -24.34 -20.05
C TRP A 165 -6.28 -23.73 -21.47
N LEU A 166 -5.65 -22.56 -21.63
CA LEU A 166 -5.53 -21.87 -22.92
C LEU A 166 -4.70 -22.67 -23.93
N THR A 167 -3.62 -23.31 -23.49
CA THR A 167 -2.74 -24.13 -24.33
C THR A 167 -3.48 -25.36 -24.84
N ASN A 168 -4.28 -26.01 -24.01
CA ASN A 168 -5.06 -27.18 -24.38
C ASN A 168 -6.13 -26.88 -25.45
N ASN A 169 -6.70 -25.67 -25.40
CA ASN A 169 -7.72 -25.27 -26.37
C ASN A 169 -7.14 -24.70 -27.69
N ASN A 170 -6.04 -23.91 -27.64
CA ASN A 170 -5.43 -23.25 -28.78
C ASN A 170 -3.93 -23.04 -28.58
N PRO A 171 -3.08 -24.05 -28.81
CA PRO A 171 -1.65 -23.97 -28.46
C PRO A 171 -0.88 -22.89 -29.25
N LYS A 172 -1.25 -22.61 -30.51
CA LYS A 172 -0.57 -21.60 -31.35
C LYS A 172 -0.77 -20.15 -30.90
N THR A 173 -1.86 -19.87 -30.20
CA THR A 173 -2.22 -18.52 -29.76
C THR A 173 -2.28 -18.37 -28.24
N ALA A 174 -2.00 -19.45 -27.50
CA ALA A 174 -2.13 -19.51 -26.05
C ALA A 174 -1.36 -18.38 -25.33
N LEU A 175 -0.07 -18.23 -25.66
CA LEU A 175 0.79 -17.19 -25.05
C LEU A 175 0.26 -15.77 -25.33
N ARG A 176 -0.15 -15.53 -26.57
CA ARG A 176 -0.71 -14.23 -26.99
C ARG A 176 -2.00 -13.92 -26.22
N ASN A 177 -2.91 -14.87 -26.16
CA ASN A 177 -4.19 -14.74 -25.47
C ASN A 177 -3.99 -14.58 -23.96
N LEU A 178 -3.04 -15.31 -23.37
CA LEU A 178 -2.72 -15.20 -21.95
C LEU A 178 -2.22 -13.79 -21.61
N ILE A 179 -1.25 -13.28 -22.37
CA ILE A 179 -0.69 -11.94 -22.12
C ILE A 179 -1.72 -10.86 -22.37
N TYR A 180 -2.54 -11.00 -23.43
CA TYR A 180 -3.61 -10.05 -23.70
C TYR A 180 -4.62 -10.01 -22.55
N ASN A 181 -5.13 -11.15 -22.10
CA ASN A 181 -6.11 -11.22 -21.03
C ASN A 181 -5.54 -10.82 -19.67
N LEU A 182 -4.28 -11.14 -19.39
CA LEU A 182 -3.66 -10.82 -18.11
C LEU A 182 -3.24 -9.34 -17.99
N PHE A 183 -2.69 -8.76 -19.08
CA PHE A 183 -2.08 -7.44 -19.03
C PHE A 183 -2.88 -6.36 -19.77
N TYR A 184 -3.44 -6.61 -20.95
CA TYR A 184 -4.04 -5.57 -21.78
C TYR A 184 -5.57 -5.49 -21.68
N ASN A 185 -6.24 -6.54 -21.25
CA ASN A 185 -7.68 -6.57 -21.14
C ASN A 185 -8.16 -5.80 -19.92
N LEU A 186 -9.06 -4.81 -20.14
CA LEU A 186 -9.60 -3.96 -19.08
C LEU A 186 -10.71 -4.61 -18.27
N ASN A 187 -11.31 -5.67 -18.80
CA ASN A 187 -12.40 -6.40 -18.13
C ASN A 187 -11.88 -7.58 -17.30
N CYS A 188 -10.67 -8.04 -17.61
CA CYS A 188 -10.04 -9.18 -16.96
C CYS A 188 -8.58 -8.84 -16.63
N GLY A 189 -7.94 -9.63 -15.77
CA GLY A 189 -6.52 -9.48 -15.46
C GLY A 189 -6.20 -8.27 -14.57
N ILE A 190 -5.02 -7.68 -14.77
CA ILE A 190 -4.45 -6.66 -13.89
C ILE A 190 -5.31 -5.39 -13.86
N PHE A 191 -5.76 -4.88 -15.02
CA PHE A 191 -6.52 -3.64 -15.12
C PHE A 191 -8.03 -3.79 -14.89
N SER A 192 -8.47 -4.89 -14.32
CA SER A 192 -9.88 -5.13 -14.00
C SER A 192 -10.38 -4.27 -12.81
N SER A 193 -11.57 -4.58 -12.35
CA SER A 193 -12.28 -3.84 -11.29
C SER A 193 -11.43 -3.43 -10.08
N PRO A 194 -10.55 -4.28 -9.49
CA PRO A 194 -9.76 -3.89 -8.31
C PRO A 194 -8.86 -2.67 -8.55
N ILE A 195 -8.12 -2.63 -9.66
CA ILE A 195 -7.26 -1.47 -9.98
C ILE A 195 -8.10 -0.22 -10.27
N THR A 196 -9.25 -0.39 -10.90
CA THR A 196 -10.18 0.73 -11.16
C THR A 196 -10.68 1.34 -9.87
N VAL A 197 -11.07 0.52 -8.90
CA VAL A 197 -11.52 0.97 -7.56
C VAL A 197 -10.35 1.62 -6.81
N CYS A 198 -9.15 1.02 -6.84
CA CYS A 198 -7.97 1.60 -6.23
C CYS A 198 -7.65 2.99 -6.78
N ALA A 199 -7.64 3.15 -8.10
CA ALA A 199 -7.31 4.40 -8.76
C ALA A 199 -8.39 5.49 -8.61
N SER A 200 -9.66 5.10 -8.38
CA SER A 200 -10.79 6.04 -8.31
C SER A 200 -11.13 6.45 -6.89
N PHE A 201 -11.14 5.50 -5.96
CA PHE A 201 -11.66 5.71 -4.62
C PHE A 201 -10.60 5.52 -3.54
N ILE A 202 -9.90 4.37 -3.50
CA ILE A 202 -9.03 4.03 -2.39
C ILE A 202 -7.90 5.06 -2.21
N VAL A 203 -7.27 5.49 -3.31
CA VAL A 203 -6.18 6.48 -3.24
C VAL A 203 -6.68 7.81 -2.68
N LEU A 204 -7.87 8.27 -3.09
CA LEU A 204 -8.45 9.51 -2.57
C LEU A 204 -8.79 9.39 -1.08
N PHE A 205 -9.35 8.25 -0.65
CA PHE A 205 -9.62 8.01 0.77
C PHE A 205 -8.35 7.95 1.60
N ILE A 206 -7.28 7.33 1.11
CA ILE A 206 -5.98 7.31 1.81
C ILE A 206 -5.40 8.73 1.94
N ILE A 207 -5.46 9.52 0.87
CA ILE A 207 -4.98 10.92 0.90
C ILE A 207 -5.82 11.74 1.90
N LEU A 208 -7.16 11.61 1.84
CA LEU A 208 -8.06 12.28 2.77
C LEU A 208 -7.81 11.84 4.22
N GLY A 209 -7.67 10.54 4.47
CA GLY A 209 -7.36 9.99 5.78
C GLY A 209 -6.05 10.54 6.35
N SER A 210 -5.00 10.57 5.55
CA SER A 210 -3.69 11.15 5.95
C SER A 210 -3.78 12.65 6.23
N PHE A 211 -4.62 13.37 5.51
CA PHE A 211 -4.89 14.79 5.78
C PHE A 211 -5.65 14.97 7.10
N LEU A 212 -6.70 14.19 7.31
CA LEU A 212 -7.49 14.23 8.56
C LEU A 212 -6.64 13.89 9.78
N GLU A 213 -5.76 12.89 9.68
CA GLU A 213 -4.82 12.52 10.74
C GLU A 213 -3.93 13.72 11.17
N LYS A 214 -3.47 14.52 10.21
CA LYS A 214 -2.66 15.72 10.48
C LYS A 214 -3.47 16.92 11.02
N THR A 215 -4.78 16.95 10.85
CA THR A 215 -5.64 18.00 11.41
C THR A 215 -5.99 17.78 12.88
N GLY A 216 -5.55 16.66 13.50
CA GLY A 216 -5.82 16.36 14.90
C GLY A 216 -7.20 15.71 15.16
N ILE A 217 -7.81 15.14 14.13
CA ILE A 217 -9.13 14.47 14.27
C ILE A 217 -9.06 13.29 15.24
N GLY A 218 -7.90 12.63 15.37
CA GLY A 218 -7.68 11.55 16.34
C GLY A 218 -7.90 12.01 17.78
N THR A 219 -7.30 13.14 18.17
CA THR A 219 -7.52 13.72 19.50
C THR A 219 -8.98 14.09 19.74
N PHE A 220 -9.64 14.67 18.74
CA PHE A 220 -11.06 14.97 18.79
C PHE A 220 -11.92 13.70 19.03
N PHE A 221 -11.61 12.59 18.35
CA PHE A 221 -12.35 11.34 18.57
C PHE A 221 -12.11 10.72 19.93
N VAL A 222 -10.90 10.83 20.48
CA VAL A 222 -10.60 10.40 21.86
C VAL A 222 -11.39 11.27 22.86
N ASP A 223 -11.45 12.59 22.67
CA ASP A 223 -12.20 13.50 23.53
C ASP A 223 -13.71 13.26 23.43
N LEU A 224 -14.23 13.03 22.24
CA LEU A 224 -15.63 12.66 22.02
C LEU A 224 -15.97 11.34 22.70
N ALA A 225 -15.15 10.30 22.51
CA ALA A 225 -15.34 9.02 23.17
C ALA A 225 -15.27 9.13 24.69
N ASN A 226 -14.38 9.99 25.21
CA ASN A 226 -14.27 10.26 26.64
C ASN A 226 -15.51 10.97 27.22
N SER A 227 -16.12 11.87 26.45
CA SER A 227 -17.35 12.53 26.86
C SER A 227 -18.54 11.56 26.96
N ILE A 228 -18.56 10.53 26.13
CA ILE A 228 -19.64 9.52 26.07
C ILE A 228 -19.44 8.44 27.12
N ALA A 229 -18.23 7.90 27.25
CA ALA A 229 -17.94 6.69 28.03
C ALA A 229 -16.97 6.89 29.21
N GLY A 230 -16.30 8.03 29.30
CA GLY A 230 -15.22 8.26 30.26
C GLY A 230 -15.60 8.11 31.70
N ALA A 231 -16.84 8.59 32.09
CA ALA A 231 -17.35 8.50 33.44
C ALA A 231 -17.93 7.12 33.82
N SER A 232 -18.00 6.17 32.87
CA SER A 232 -18.56 4.84 33.13
C SER A 232 -17.56 3.91 33.80
N VAL A 233 -18.04 2.83 34.46
CA VAL A 233 -17.16 1.76 34.97
C VAL A 233 -16.38 1.15 33.82
N GLY A 234 -15.05 1.13 33.93
CA GLY A 234 -14.15 0.72 32.85
C GLY A 234 -13.98 1.77 31.74
N GLY A 235 -14.29 3.04 32.05
CA GLY A 235 -14.32 4.17 31.12
C GLY A 235 -13.12 4.23 30.15
N PRO A 236 -11.87 4.23 30.62
CA PRO A 236 -10.71 4.33 29.73
C PRO A 236 -10.59 3.22 28.66
N ALA A 237 -10.96 1.99 29.00
CA ALA A 237 -10.99 0.91 28.02
C ALA A 237 -12.14 1.07 27.01
N LYS A 238 -13.31 1.54 27.45
CA LYS A 238 -14.43 1.84 26.55
C LYS A 238 -14.12 3.01 25.63
N VAL A 239 -13.44 4.03 26.15
CA VAL A 239 -12.97 5.17 25.34
C VAL A 239 -12.03 4.68 24.24
N ALA A 240 -11.07 3.79 24.55
CA ALA A 240 -10.20 3.22 23.56
C ALA A 240 -10.99 2.48 22.45
N VAL A 241 -11.98 1.68 22.80
CA VAL A 241 -12.84 0.96 21.83
C VAL A 241 -13.61 1.93 20.93
N ILE A 242 -14.24 2.95 21.49
CA ILE A 242 -15.06 3.91 20.74
C ILE A 242 -14.18 4.79 19.86
N SER A 243 -13.07 5.31 20.37
CA SER A 243 -12.14 6.13 19.58
C SER A 243 -11.53 5.34 18.43
N SER A 244 -11.12 4.09 18.68
CA SER A 244 -10.61 3.18 17.63
C SER A 244 -11.64 2.89 16.55
N ALA A 245 -12.91 2.70 16.91
CA ALA A 245 -13.99 2.53 15.93
C ALA A 245 -14.18 3.78 15.06
N LEU A 246 -14.10 4.96 15.64
CA LEU A 246 -14.19 6.23 14.91
C LEU A 246 -12.95 6.46 14.01
N GLU A 247 -11.77 6.13 14.49
CA GLU A 247 -10.53 6.22 13.69
C GLU A 247 -10.54 5.24 12.52
N GLY A 248 -11.02 4.01 12.72
CA GLY A 248 -11.16 3.01 11.66
C GLY A 248 -12.08 3.46 10.51
N MET A 249 -13.00 4.40 10.74
CA MET A 249 -13.88 4.91 9.68
C MET A 249 -13.16 5.71 8.60
N TYR A 250 -12.03 6.35 8.91
CA TYR A 250 -11.33 7.20 7.96
C TYR A 250 -9.91 6.72 7.64
N SER A 251 -9.31 5.91 8.49
CA SER A 251 -7.94 5.41 8.34
C SER A 251 -7.94 3.91 8.05
N GLY A 252 -7.29 3.54 6.95
CA GLY A 252 -7.13 2.13 6.55
C GLY A 252 -5.87 1.46 7.10
N SER A 253 -5.14 2.10 8.04
CA SER A 253 -3.90 1.55 8.62
C SER A 253 -4.07 1.28 10.11
N SER A 254 -4.23 0.01 10.48
CA SER A 254 -4.31 -0.42 11.88
C SER A 254 -3.06 -0.04 12.69
N VAL A 255 -1.87 -0.08 12.06
CA VAL A 255 -0.60 0.29 12.72
C VAL A 255 -0.53 1.78 13.01
N ALA A 256 -0.88 2.63 12.04
CA ALA A 256 -0.89 4.08 12.23
C ALA A 256 -1.88 4.50 13.33
N ASN A 257 -3.07 3.90 13.32
CA ASN A 257 -4.10 4.15 14.33
C ASN A 257 -3.64 3.70 15.73
N THR A 258 -3.03 2.51 15.85
CA THR A 258 -2.49 2.02 17.13
C THR A 258 -1.43 2.96 17.70
N VAL A 259 -0.61 3.57 16.86
CA VAL A 259 0.39 4.55 17.31
C VAL A 259 -0.28 5.89 17.65
N GLY A 260 -1.27 6.32 16.87
CA GLY A 260 -1.99 7.57 17.05
C GLY A 260 -2.81 7.59 18.36
N SER A 261 -3.90 6.83 18.41
CA SER A 261 -4.80 6.76 19.58
C SER A 261 -4.13 6.10 20.78
N GLY A 262 -3.35 5.04 20.56
CA GLY A 262 -2.67 4.32 21.63
C GLY A 262 -1.67 5.16 22.40
N SER A 263 -1.10 6.20 21.77
CA SER A 263 -0.24 7.17 22.47
C SER A 263 -0.97 7.93 23.59
N ILE A 264 -2.29 8.06 23.50
CA ILE A 264 -3.17 8.76 24.47
C ILE A 264 -3.91 7.76 25.37
N THR A 265 -4.51 6.73 24.78
CA THR A 265 -5.40 5.78 25.48
C THR A 265 -4.63 4.83 26.38
N ILE A 266 -3.47 4.29 25.95
CA ILE A 266 -2.64 3.38 26.77
C ILE A 266 -2.13 4.06 28.05
N PRO A 267 -1.53 5.26 28.02
CA PRO A 267 -1.15 5.97 29.24
C PRO A 267 -2.35 6.28 30.15
N THR A 268 -3.51 6.58 29.57
CA THR A 268 -4.73 6.86 30.33
C THR A 268 -5.23 5.62 31.06
N MET A 269 -5.29 4.47 30.41
CA MET A 269 -5.62 3.18 31.03
C MET A 269 -4.63 2.82 32.15
N LYS A 270 -3.34 3.00 31.93
CA LYS A 270 -2.31 2.74 32.94
C LYS A 270 -2.45 3.63 34.18
N LYS A 271 -2.79 4.91 34.04
CA LYS A 271 -3.03 5.84 35.16
C LYS A 271 -4.19 5.41 36.05
N VAL A 272 -5.21 4.75 35.51
CA VAL A 272 -6.38 4.24 36.27
C VAL A 272 -6.13 2.83 36.84
N GLY A 273 -4.95 2.25 36.64
CA GLY A 273 -4.54 0.97 37.25
C GLY A 273 -4.63 -0.25 36.38
N TYR A 274 -4.88 -0.12 35.07
CA TYR A 274 -4.81 -1.25 34.16
C TYR A 274 -3.37 -1.74 33.98
N LYS A 275 -3.20 -3.05 33.88
CA LYS A 275 -1.90 -3.65 33.55
C LYS A 275 -1.44 -3.19 32.15
N PRO A 276 -0.15 -2.89 31.94
CA PRO A 276 0.37 -2.41 30.66
C PRO A 276 0.05 -3.36 29.49
N GLU A 277 0.16 -4.67 29.72
CA GLU A 277 -0.10 -5.71 28.72
C GLU A 277 -1.58 -5.73 28.32
N PHE A 278 -2.49 -5.54 29.27
CA PHE A 278 -3.93 -5.47 29.01
C PHE A 278 -4.30 -4.20 28.24
N ALA A 279 -3.74 -3.05 28.60
CA ALA A 279 -3.98 -1.79 27.91
C ALA A 279 -3.51 -1.84 26.45
N ALA A 280 -2.34 -2.41 26.21
CA ALA A 280 -1.81 -2.63 24.87
C ALA A 280 -2.65 -3.64 24.06
N ALA A 281 -3.11 -4.70 24.69
CA ALA A 281 -3.95 -5.71 24.04
C ALA A 281 -5.33 -5.16 23.64
N VAL A 282 -5.96 -4.33 24.50
CA VAL A 282 -7.24 -3.65 24.19
C VAL A 282 -7.06 -2.79 22.95
N GLU A 283 -6.04 -1.93 22.92
CA GLU A 283 -5.79 -1.04 21.79
C GLU A 283 -5.53 -1.80 20.49
N ALA A 284 -4.63 -2.79 20.53
CA ALA A 284 -4.30 -3.59 19.36
C ALA A 284 -5.50 -4.38 18.82
N ALA A 285 -6.30 -4.98 19.71
CA ALA A 285 -7.49 -5.73 19.31
C ALA A 285 -8.57 -4.83 18.68
N CYS A 286 -8.84 -3.68 19.28
CA CYS A 286 -9.86 -2.76 18.79
C CYS A 286 -9.52 -2.25 17.40
N LEU A 287 -8.30 -1.81 17.17
CA LEU A 287 -7.88 -1.24 15.90
C LEU A 287 -7.72 -2.26 14.79
N LEU A 288 -7.30 -3.47 15.11
CA LEU A 288 -7.23 -4.55 14.12
C LEU A 288 -8.63 -4.91 13.59
N TYR A 289 -9.62 -5.04 14.48
CA TYR A 289 -10.99 -5.37 14.07
C TYR A 289 -11.70 -4.23 13.35
N THR A 290 -11.44 -2.98 13.71
CA THR A 290 -12.12 -1.83 13.11
C THR A 290 -11.54 -1.42 11.76
N SER A 291 -10.24 -1.62 11.53
CA SER A 291 -9.62 -1.32 10.24
C SER A 291 -9.95 -2.35 9.16
N ASP A 292 -10.30 -3.58 9.53
CA ASP A 292 -10.64 -4.67 8.60
C ASP A 292 -12.17 -4.79 8.35
N ALA A 293 -12.97 -4.09 9.12
CA ALA A 293 -14.43 -4.08 8.97
C ALA A 293 -14.92 -3.08 7.93
#